data_f9ed7ac53dc8a734319ec0ce030db326
#
_entry.id   f9ed7ac53dc8a734319ec0ce030db326
#
_cell.length_a   1.000
_cell.length_b   1.000
_cell.length_c   1.000
_cell.angle_alpha   90.00
_cell.angle_beta   90.00
_cell.angle_gamma   90.00
#
_symmetry.space_group_name_H-M   'P 1'
#
loop_
_entity.id
_entity.type
_entity.pdbx_description
1 polymer ?
#
loop_
_entity_poly.entity_id
_entity_poly.type
_entity_poly.pdbx_seq_one_letter_code
_entity_poly.pdbx_strand_id
1 'polypeptide(L)'
;MIRRVLLAIGAIVLPIASFGILSRRASRRLLQPPRTAPDETGPGPAIDALGGEVVRFRSRDGLRLAGRWLAAEPDDPGWTSDPHEAVLLLHGWSGSSAPDVVEYGPFLRQTAGVLGFDFRGHGGSDDGSTTFGMHEVEDIAGALAWLGERGIDRVAMVGLSMGGLAAIASVAVLGDGSLPSADADPAAPAHVAPPRRPRIVGVVADSAAPELVVAVASRLRGPARRWMAGRLFDAAARSLGADPRDTEPARVIGLLEGMPLLLISGEADTTVPIADARRLAAAAPPGLEHWIVPGAEHRAAHRTDPAGYESRVTDLLRRAFAAGREASPIIAAPERGRGGGHDPASPLED
;
A
#
# COMPACT_ATOMS: atom_id res chain seq x y z
N MET A 1 6.72 4.20 -60.83
CA MET A 1 6.62 5.19 -59.73
C MET A 1 5.80 4.65 -58.58
N ILE A 2 4.57 4.22 -58.74
CA ILE A 2 3.63 3.72 -57.70
C ILE A 2 4.22 2.57 -56.86
N ARG A 3 4.88 1.56 -57.49
CA ARG A 3 5.46 0.41 -56.75
C ARG A 3 6.57 0.82 -55.78
N ARG A 4 7.37 1.84 -56.08
CA ARG A 4 8.41 2.39 -55.17
C ARG A 4 7.81 3.15 -54.00
N VAL A 5 6.70 3.88 -54.24
CA VAL A 5 5.96 4.59 -53.20
C VAL A 5 5.30 3.60 -52.26
N LEU A 6 4.65 2.55 -52.75
CA LEU A 6 4.04 1.52 -51.92
C LEU A 6 5.09 0.73 -51.09
N LEU A 7 6.26 0.47 -51.63
CA LEU A 7 7.35 -0.16 -50.89
C LEU A 7 7.91 0.77 -49.78
N ALA A 8 8.05 2.06 -50.08
CA ALA A 8 8.48 3.04 -49.08
C ALA A 8 7.45 3.20 -47.98
N ILE A 9 6.16 3.24 -48.30
CA ILE A 9 5.07 3.29 -47.30
C ILE A 9 5.06 2.00 -46.47
N GLY A 10 5.20 0.82 -47.11
CA GLY A 10 5.29 -0.45 -46.38
C GLY A 10 6.48 -0.53 -45.44
N ALA A 11 7.66 -0.02 -45.86
CA ALA A 11 8.87 0.03 -45.04
C ALA A 11 8.76 0.93 -43.81
N ILE A 12 7.83 1.90 -43.80
CA ILE A 12 7.57 2.79 -42.65
C ILE A 12 6.39 2.26 -41.84
N VAL A 13 5.29 1.87 -42.50
CA VAL A 13 4.05 1.47 -41.83
C VAL A 13 4.18 0.14 -41.09
N LEU A 14 4.88 -0.86 -41.67
CA LEU A 14 5.06 -2.17 -41.03
C LEU A 14 5.84 -2.10 -39.72
N PRO A 15 6.97 -1.40 -39.61
CA PRO A 15 7.68 -1.24 -38.33
C PRO A 15 6.85 -0.50 -37.28
N ILE A 16 6.10 0.54 -37.67
CA ILE A 16 5.23 1.32 -36.77
C ILE A 16 4.09 0.43 -36.25
N ALA A 17 3.42 -0.32 -37.12
CA ALA A 17 2.35 -1.24 -36.74
C ALA A 17 2.87 -2.37 -35.84
N SER A 18 4.02 -2.97 -36.20
CA SER A 18 4.69 -4.01 -35.42
C SER A 18 5.11 -3.49 -34.05
N PHE A 19 5.65 -2.28 -33.96
CA PHE A 19 6.00 -1.63 -32.70
C PHE A 19 4.75 -1.37 -31.85
N GLY A 20 3.64 -0.94 -32.45
CA GLY A 20 2.35 -0.74 -31.77
C GLY A 20 1.80 -2.04 -31.17
N ILE A 21 1.85 -3.14 -31.92
CA ILE A 21 1.40 -4.45 -31.43
C ILE A 21 2.33 -4.98 -30.32
N LEU A 22 3.64 -4.84 -30.50
CA LEU A 22 4.62 -5.28 -29.50
C LEU A 22 4.49 -4.47 -28.21
N SER A 23 4.31 -3.14 -28.29
CA SER A 23 4.09 -2.28 -27.15
C SER A 23 2.82 -2.64 -26.38
N ARG A 24 1.71 -2.95 -27.08
CA ARG A 24 0.46 -3.41 -26.45
C ARG A 24 0.62 -4.76 -25.75
N ARG A 25 1.36 -5.70 -26.33
CA ARG A 25 1.65 -7.00 -25.68
C ARG A 25 2.54 -6.82 -24.45
N ALA A 26 3.56 -5.97 -24.55
CA ALA A 26 4.47 -5.69 -23.44
C ALA A 26 3.75 -4.93 -22.31
N SER A 27 2.89 -3.95 -22.62
CA SER A 27 2.10 -3.24 -21.61
C SER A 27 1.12 -4.17 -20.89
N ARG A 28 0.47 -5.11 -21.61
CA ARG A 28 -0.37 -6.12 -20.97
C ARG A 28 0.40 -6.98 -19.96
N ARG A 29 1.63 -7.40 -20.30
CA ARG A 29 2.48 -8.15 -19.35
C ARG A 29 2.91 -7.32 -18.15
N LEU A 30 3.08 -6.02 -18.33
CA LEU A 30 3.37 -5.09 -17.24
C LEU A 30 2.17 -4.94 -16.29
N LEU A 31 0.97 -4.81 -16.86
CA LEU A 31 -0.28 -4.66 -16.12
C LEU A 31 -0.82 -6.00 -15.55
N GLN A 32 -0.35 -7.12 -16.05
CA GLN A 32 -0.74 -8.47 -15.62
C GLN A 32 0.53 -9.28 -15.37
N PRO A 33 1.21 -9.07 -14.24
CA PRO A 33 2.40 -9.82 -13.89
C PRO A 33 2.09 -11.31 -13.76
N PRO A 34 3.08 -12.20 -13.98
CA PRO A 34 2.90 -13.61 -13.70
C PRO A 34 2.48 -13.78 -12.24
N ARG A 35 1.38 -14.50 -12.01
CA ARG A 35 1.00 -14.88 -10.65
C ARG A 35 2.03 -15.86 -10.11
N THR A 36 2.44 -15.62 -8.91
CA THR A 36 3.08 -16.66 -8.11
C THR A 36 1.95 -17.36 -7.36
N ALA A 37 1.71 -18.64 -7.66
CA ALA A 37 0.69 -19.39 -6.97
C ALA A 37 0.97 -19.41 -5.45
N PRO A 38 -0.05 -19.35 -4.58
CA PRO A 38 0.14 -19.30 -3.14
C PRO A 38 0.98 -20.46 -2.57
N ASP A 39 0.93 -21.62 -3.22
CA ASP A 39 1.68 -22.83 -2.92
C ASP A 39 3.08 -22.87 -3.54
N GLU A 40 3.33 -22.14 -4.63
CA GLU A 40 4.63 -22.02 -5.30
C GLU A 40 5.51 -20.90 -4.73
N THR A 41 4.93 -19.96 -3.98
CA THR A 41 5.65 -18.81 -3.39
C THR A 41 6.46 -19.14 -2.15
N GLY A 42 6.44 -20.39 -1.72
CA GLY A 42 7.46 -20.95 -0.84
C GLY A 42 7.39 -20.72 0.66
N PRO A 43 6.60 -19.83 1.29
CA PRO A 43 6.58 -19.76 2.75
C PRO A 43 5.44 -20.55 3.40
N GLY A 44 4.81 -21.51 2.71
CA GLY A 44 3.68 -22.26 3.24
C GLY A 44 3.86 -22.68 4.70
N PRO A 45 4.88 -23.49 5.05
CA PRO A 45 5.12 -23.86 6.44
C PRO A 45 5.52 -22.69 7.34
N ALA A 46 6.29 -21.72 6.84
CA ALA A 46 6.74 -20.58 7.63
C ALA A 46 5.61 -19.60 7.96
N ILE A 47 4.72 -19.30 7.00
CA ILE A 47 3.57 -18.44 7.25
C ILE A 47 2.55 -19.14 8.17
N ASP A 48 2.42 -20.46 8.09
CA ASP A 48 1.54 -21.23 8.97
C ASP A 48 2.10 -21.27 10.39
N ALA A 49 3.43 -21.34 10.54
CA ALA A 49 4.10 -21.28 11.84
C ALA A 49 3.93 -19.92 12.54
N LEU A 50 3.79 -18.82 11.80
CA LEU A 50 3.45 -17.50 12.37
C LEU A 50 2.02 -17.45 12.93
N GLY A 51 1.17 -18.38 12.53
CA GLY A 51 -0.24 -18.36 12.87
C GLY A 51 -0.99 -17.22 12.19
N GLY A 52 -1.97 -16.65 12.90
CA GLY A 52 -2.82 -15.58 12.39
C GLY A 52 -4.01 -16.09 11.58
N GLU A 53 -4.93 -15.18 11.28
CA GLU A 53 -6.18 -15.45 10.56
C GLU A 53 -5.97 -15.30 9.06
N VAL A 54 -6.34 -16.32 8.26
CA VAL A 54 -6.46 -16.18 6.81
C VAL A 54 -7.72 -15.37 6.54
N VAL A 55 -7.59 -14.25 5.87
CA VAL A 55 -8.69 -13.31 5.65
C VAL A 55 -9.02 -13.14 4.18
N ARG A 56 -10.29 -12.81 3.91
CA ARG A 56 -10.76 -12.40 2.60
C ARG A 56 -11.67 -11.19 2.76
N PHE A 57 -11.47 -10.18 1.94
CA PHE A 57 -12.30 -8.98 1.92
C PHE A 57 -12.44 -8.46 0.50
N ARG A 58 -13.21 -7.39 0.31
CA ARG A 58 -13.37 -6.78 -1.01
C ARG A 58 -12.60 -5.49 -1.11
N SER A 59 -11.97 -5.25 -2.28
CA SER A 59 -11.55 -3.92 -2.67
C SER A 59 -12.77 -2.98 -2.78
N ARG A 60 -12.56 -1.68 -2.78
CA ARG A 60 -13.65 -0.70 -2.93
C ARG A 60 -14.41 -0.87 -4.25
N ASP A 61 -13.74 -1.28 -5.32
CA ASP A 61 -14.33 -1.61 -6.62
C ASP A 61 -14.79 -3.08 -6.77
N GLY A 62 -14.80 -3.86 -5.68
CA GLY A 62 -15.51 -5.13 -5.54
C GLY A 62 -14.72 -6.40 -5.78
N LEU A 63 -13.42 -6.35 -6.11
CA LEU A 63 -12.57 -7.54 -6.24
C LEU A 63 -12.39 -8.24 -4.90
N ARG A 64 -12.32 -9.58 -4.89
CA ARG A 64 -11.99 -10.35 -3.69
C ARG A 64 -10.49 -10.37 -3.50
N LEU A 65 -10.06 -9.92 -2.33
CA LEU A 65 -8.67 -9.89 -1.94
C LEU A 65 -8.39 -10.93 -0.85
N ALA A 66 -7.22 -11.55 -0.91
CA ALA A 66 -6.75 -12.54 0.04
C ALA A 66 -5.63 -11.95 0.90
N GLY A 67 -5.60 -12.28 2.18
CA GLY A 67 -4.57 -11.79 3.07
C GLY A 67 -4.45 -12.62 4.35
N ARG A 68 -3.58 -12.14 5.25
CA ARG A 68 -3.38 -12.70 6.58
C ARG A 68 -3.34 -11.58 7.61
N TRP A 69 -4.09 -11.75 8.67
CA TRP A 69 -4.09 -10.89 9.84
C TRP A 69 -3.29 -11.53 10.97
N LEU A 70 -2.31 -10.81 11.48
CA LEU A 70 -1.55 -11.16 12.68
C LEU A 70 -2.00 -10.22 13.81
N ALA A 71 -2.53 -10.77 14.90
CA ALA A 71 -2.82 -9.97 16.07
C ALA A 71 -1.54 -9.36 16.65
N ALA A 72 -1.65 -8.22 17.32
CA ALA A 72 -0.54 -7.63 18.04
C ALA A 72 -0.01 -8.59 19.12
N GLU A 73 1.33 -8.63 19.27
CA GLU A 73 2.03 -9.47 20.24
C GLU A 73 3.26 -8.71 20.73
N PRO A 74 3.05 -7.69 21.62
CA PRO A 74 4.17 -6.92 22.17
C PRO A 74 5.06 -7.78 23.02
N ASP A 75 6.36 -7.70 22.81
CA ASP A 75 7.39 -8.32 23.64
C ASP A 75 8.13 -7.31 24.53
N ASP A 76 7.97 -6.01 24.26
CA ASP A 76 8.52 -4.90 25.05
C ASP A 76 7.56 -4.56 26.23
N PRO A 77 7.96 -4.81 27.49
CA PRO A 77 7.13 -4.48 28.65
C PRO A 77 6.79 -2.97 28.79
N GLY A 78 7.56 -2.12 28.12
CA GLY A 78 7.35 -0.68 28.07
C GLY A 78 6.37 -0.23 26.99
N TRP A 79 5.93 -1.17 26.13
CA TRP A 79 4.97 -0.87 25.04
C TRP A 79 3.67 -1.66 25.22
N THR A 80 2.56 -0.96 25.20
CA THR A 80 1.22 -1.56 25.13
C THR A 80 0.62 -1.22 23.78
N SER A 81 0.34 -2.23 22.97
CA SER A 81 -0.38 -2.03 21.72
C SER A 81 -1.81 -1.60 21.97
N ASP A 82 -2.25 -0.58 21.23
CA ASP A 82 -3.65 -0.16 21.25
C ASP A 82 -4.44 -1.09 20.31
N PRO A 83 -5.53 -1.74 20.76
CA PRO A 83 -6.33 -2.63 19.92
C PRO A 83 -7.01 -1.93 18.73
N HIS A 84 -7.02 -0.59 18.73
CA HIS A 84 -7.55 0.23 17.64
C HIS A 84 -6.49 0.64 16.59
N GLU A 85 -5.28 0.06 16.67
CA GLU A 85 -4.17 0.36 15.77
C GLU A 85 -3.75 -0.85 14.96
N ALA A 86 -3.39 -0.61 13.68
CA ALA A 86 -2.88 -1.65 12.81
C ALA A 86 -1.80 -1.15 11.85
N VAL A 87 -0.96 -2.06 11.43
CA VAL A 87 -0.03 -1.88 10.32
C VAL A 87 -0.58 -2.58 9.08
N LEU A 88 -0.63 -1.88 7.96
CA LEU A 88 -0.94 -2.43 6.66
C LEU A 88 0.37 -2.69 5.91
N LEU A 89 0.70 -3.96 5.70
CA LEU A 89 1.92 -4.40 5.01
C LEU A 89 1.62 -4.66 3.53
N LEU A 90 2.28 -3.91 2.65
CA LEU A 90 2.01 -3.82 1.22
C LEU A 90 3.18 -4.35 0.40
N HIS A 91 2.96 -5.44 -0.32
CA HIS A 91 4.01 -6.16 -1.06
C HIS A 91 4.41 -5.50 -2.39
N GLY A 92 5.55 -5.92 -2.96
CA GLY A 92 6.06 -5.45 -4.23
C GLY A 92 5.40 -6.10 -5.45
N TRP A 93 5.75 -5.60 -6.65
CA TRP A 93 5.26 -6.13 -7.94
C TRP A 93 5.73 -7.57 -8.19
N SER A 94 4.89 -8.38 -8.83
CA SER A 94 5.17 -9.79 -9.18
C SER A 94 5.45 -10.67 -7.96
N GLY A 95 4.74 -10.41 -6.86
CA GLY A 95 4.87 -11.18 -5.63
C GLY A 95 3.52 -11.61 -5.06
N SER A 96 3.55 -11.85 -3.79
CA SER A 96 2.40 -12.01 -2.92
C SER A 96 2.76 -11.42 -1.55
N SER A 97 1.80 -11.28 -0.68
CA SER A 97 2.02 -10.80 0.69
C SER A 97 2.74 -11.81 1.57
N ALA A 98 2.67 -13.10 1.25
CA ALA A 98 3.12 -14.16 2.15
C ALA A 98 4.62 -14.09 2.52
N PRO A 99 5.58 -13.90 1.59
CA PRO A 99 7.00 -13.74 1.96
C PRO A 99 7.24 -12.51 2.84
N ASP A 100 6.55 -11.41 2.54
CA ASP A 100 6.72 -10.17 3.29
C ASP A 100 6.11 -10.28 4.69
N VAL A 101 4.97 -10.98 4.84
CA VAL A 101 4.38 -11.29 6.15
C VAL A 101 5.33 -12.15 7.00
N VAL A 102 6.03 -13.11 6.39
CA VAL A 102 7.01 -13.93 7.09
C VAL A 102 8.24 -13.11 7.51
N GLU A 103 8.74 -12.23 6.62
CA GLU A 103 9.96 -11.45 6.89
C GLU A 103 9.70 -10.29 7.87
N TYR A 104 8.60 -9.55 7.69
CA TYR A 104 8.33 -8.30 8.43
C TYR A 104 7.29 -8.46 9.54
N GLY A 105 6.37 -9.40 9.41
CA GLY A 105 5.28 -9.63 10.37
C GLY A 105 5.74 -9.79 11.82
N PRO A 106 6.79 -10.59 12.11
CA PRO A 106 7.26 -10.83 13.48
C PRO A 106 7.60 -9.56 14.25
N PHE A 107 8.35 -8.62 13.66
CA PHE A 107 8.70 -7.38 14.38
C PHE A 107 7.58 -6.34 14.33
N LEU A 108 6.81 -6.26 13.24
CA LEU A 108 5.72 -5.30 13.12
C LEU A 108 4.60 -5.57 14.13
N ARG A 109 4.26 -6.86 14.38
CA ARG A 109 3.21 -7.24 15.34
C ARG A 109 3.55 -6.92 16.79
N GLN A 110 4.82 -6.65 17.10
CA GLN A 110 5.22 -6.15 18.40
C GLN A 110 4.72 -4.73 18.66
N THR A 111 4.40 -3.98 17.62
CA THR A 111 3.88 -2.60 17.72
C THR A 111 2.36 -2.56 17.65
N ALA A 112 1.76 -3.22 16.68
CA ALA A 112 0.30 -3.24 16.44
C ALA A 112 -0.08 -4.48 15.62
N GLY A 113 -1.38 -4.77 15.47
CA GLY A 113 -1.84 -5.83 14.57
C GLY A 113 -1.40 -5.57 13.13
N VAL A 114 -1.10 -6.64 12.36
CA VAL A 114 -0.58 -6.53 10.99
C VAL A 114 -1.53 -7.19 10.00
N LEU A 115 -1.97 -6.45 8.99
CA LEU A 115 -2.66 -6.99 7.83
C LEU A 115 -1.73 -6.96 6.62
N GLY A 116 -1.28 -8.14 6.15
CA GLY A 116 -0.68 -8.31 4.83
C GLY A 116 -1.68 -8.92 3.87
N PHE A 117 -1.81 -8.38 2.67
CA PHE A 117 -2.75 -8.91 1.67
C PHE A 117 -2.15 -8.86 0.27
N ASP A 118 -2.66 -9.72 -0.61
CA ASP A 118 -2.28 -9.76 -2.01
C ASP A 118 -3.05 -8.69 -2.79
N PHE A 119 -2.35 -7.80 -3.45
CA PHE A 119 -2.95 -6.84 -4.39
C PHE A 119 -3.68 -7.57 -5.54
N ARG A 120 -4.59 -6.87 -6.21
CA ARG A 120 -5.24 -7.36 -7.44
C ARG A 120 -4.23 -7.94 -8.42
N GLY A 121 -4.58 -9.05 -9.06
CA GLY A 121 -3.70 -9.75 -9.99
C GLY A 121 -2.54 -10.51 -9.36
N HIS A 122 -2.39 -10.53 -8.03
CA HIS A 122 -1.31 -11.22 -7.32
C HIS A 122 -1.85 -12.31 -6.38
N GLY A 123 -0.99 -13.25 -6.02
CA GLY A 123 -1.23 -14.29 -5.03
C GLY A 123 -2.61 -14.94 -5.13
N GLY A 124 -3.36 -14.91 -4.02
CA GLY A 124 -4.71 -15.48 -3.89
C GLY A 124 -5.87 -14.50 -4.17
N SER A 125 -5.58 -13.25 -4.58
CA SER A 125 -6.59 -12.24 -4.92
C SER A 125 -7.16 -12.42 -6.33
N ASP A 126 -8.32 -11.81 -6.61
CA ASP A 126 -8.96 -11.84 -7.93
C ASP A 126 -8.07 -11.19 -9.01
N ASP A 127 -8.34 -11.53 -10.27
CA ASP A 127 -7.66 -10.93 -11.42
C ASP A 127 -7.96 -9.43 -11.51
N GLY A 128 -6.95 -8.66 -11.81
CA GLY A 128 -7.03 -7.22 -11.99
C GLY A 128 -5.74 -6.67 -12.63
N SER A 129 -5.83 -5.50 -13.23
CA SER A 129 -4.66 -4.84 -13.78
C SER A 129 -3.88 -4.15 -12.68
N THR A 130 -2.58 -4.47 -12.59
CA THR A 130 -1.62 -3.79 -11.73
C THR A 130 -1.23 -2.46 -12.34
N THR A 131 -1.34 -1.38 -11.60
CA THR A 131 -1.12 0.00 -12.08
C THR A 131 -0.10 0.78 -11.26
N PHE A 132 0.58 0.12 -10.32
CA PHE A 132 1.64 0.68 -9.48
C PHE A 132 1.19 1.85 -8.58
N GLY A 133 -0.06 1.84 -8.13
CA GLY A 133 -0.60 2.84 -7.21
C GLY A 133 -1.99 3.35 -7.59
N MET A 134 -2.38 3.36 -8.88
CA MET A 134 -3.67 3.93 -9.28
C MET A 134 -4.86 3.04 -8.89
N HIS A 135 -4.86 1.76 -9.29
CA HIS A 135 -5.93 0.82 -8.93
C HIS A 135 -5.68 0.17 -7.56
N GLU A 136 -4.43 0.05 -7.15
CA GLU A 136 -4.08 -0.49 -5.83
C GLU A 136 -4.61 0.38 -4.68
N VAL A 137 -4.94 1.65 -4.94
CA VAL A 137 -5.67 2.51 -4.00
C VAL A 137 -7.05 1.93 -3.65
N GLU A 138 -7.74 1.29 -4.62
CA GLU A 138 -9.03 0.63 -4.37
C GLU A 138 -8.88 -0.59 -3.45
N ASP A 139 -7.76 -1.31 -3.59
CA ASP A 139 -7.45 -2.47 -2.74
C ASP A 139 -7.15 -2.02 -1.30
N ILE A 140 -6.34 -0.96 -1.16
CA ILE A 140 -6.02 -0.36 0.14
C ILE A 140 -7.29 0.21 0.79
N ALA A 141 -8.17 0.87 0.03
CA ALA A 141 -9.44 1.36 0.55
C ALA A 141 -10.32 0.22 1.10
N GLY A 142 -10.35 -0.92 0.40
CA GLY A 142 -11.04 -2.13 0.89
C GLY A 142 -10.39 -2.70 2.16
N ALA A 143 -9.06 -2.73 2.23
CA ALA A 143 -8.34 -3.17 3.42
C ALA A 143 -8.62 -2.25 4.62
N LEU A 144 -8.65 -0.93 4.42
CA LEU A 144 -9.01 0.03 5.45
C LEU A 144 -10.46 -0.18 5.92
N ALA A 145 -11.41 -0.42 5.02
CA ALA A 145 -12.79 -0.70 5.38
C ALA A 145 -12.90 -1.97 6.25
N TRP A 146 -12.22 -3.05 5.82
CA TRP A 146 -12.17 -4.31 6.57
C TRP A 146 -11.56 -4.15 7.98
N LEU A 147 -10.50 -3.32 8.12
CA LEU A 147 -9.91 -2.98 9.42
C LEU A 147 -10.89 -2.14 10.27
N GLY A 148 -11.57 -1.16 9.66
CA GLY A 148 -12.58 -0.35 10.35
C GLY A 148 -13.75 -1.17 10.92
N GLU A 149 -14.22 -2.19 10.20
CA GLU A 149 -15.23 -3.13 10.67
C GLU A 149 -14.78 -3.93 11.91
N ARG A 150 -13.46 -4.04 12.13
CA ARG A 150 -12.84 -4.68 13.29
C ARG A 150 -12.53 -3.70 14.43
N GLY A 151 -12.95 -2.45 14.32
CA GLY A 151 -12.73 -1.43 15.34
C GLY A 151 -11.34 -0.80 15.29
N ILE A 152 -10.59 -0.98 14.21
CA ILE A 152 -9.33 -0.25 13.99
C ILE A 152 -9.65 1.18 13.59
N ASP A 153 -9.05 2.14 14.25
CA ASP A 153 -9.25 3.59 14.03
C ASP A 153 -8.03 4.25 13.38
N ARG A 154 -6.84 3.65 13.54
CA ARG A 154 -5.56 4.19 13.08
C ARG A 154 -4.76 3.13 12.37
N VAL A 155 -4.25 3.47 11.19
CA VAL A 155 -3.45 2.56 10.35
C VAL A 155 -2.17 3.26 9.92
N ALA A 156 -1.03 2.64 10.16
CA ALA A 156 0.22 3.00 9.51
C ALA A 156 0.48 2.02 8.35
N MET A 157 1.08 2.50 7.26
CA MET A 157 1.38 1.68 6.09
C MET A 157 2.88 1.42 5.98
N VAL A 158 3.25 0.17 5.75
CA VAL A 158 4.64 -0.25 5.42
C VAL A 158 4.60 -0.86 4.02
N GLY A 159 5.13 -0.16 3.04
CA GLY A 159 5.06 -0.55 1.64
C GLY A 159 6.44 -0.81 1.04
N LEU A 160 6.56 -1.94 0.32
CA LEU A 160 7.79 -2.41 -0.30
C LEU A 160 7.71 -2.23 -1.82
N SER A 161 8.61 -1.45 -2.42
CA SER A 161 8.66 -1.19 -3.86
C SER A 161 7.29 -0.70 -4.38
N MET A 162 6.57 -1.47 -5.19
CA MET A 162 5.20 -1.15 -5.64
C MET A 162 4.25 -0.83 -4.46
N GLY A 163 4.35 -1.58 -3.36
CA GLY A 163 3.57 -1.30 -2.15
C GLY A 163 3.86 0.07 -1.55
N GLY A 164 5.12 0.55 -1.65
CA GLY A 164 5.49 1.91 -1.24
C GLY A 164 4.88 2.98 -2.16
N LEU A 165 4.83 2.72 -3.48
CA LEU A 165 4.16 3.61 -4.43
C LEU A 165 2.64 3.69 -4.11
N ALA A 166 2.02 2.53 -3.89
CA ALA A 166 0.59 2.43 -3.57
C ALA A 166 0.26 3.10 -2.23
N ALA A 167 1.13 2.97 -1.22
CA ALA A 167 0.95 3.65 0.07
C ALA A 167 0.92 5.18 -0.09
N ILE A 168 1.93 5.74 -0.78
CA ILE A 168 2.00 7.20 -1.04
C ILE A 168 0.79 7.67 -1.86
N ALA A 169 0.44 6.95 -2.94
CA ALA A 169 -0.72 7.26 -3.76
C ALA A 169 -2.03 7.22 -2.97
N SER A 170 -2.18 6.25 -2.04
CA SER A 170 -3.39 6.10 -1.24
C SER A 170 -3.63 7.28 -0.30
N VAL A 171 -2.58 7.81 0.34
CA VAL A 171 -2.72 9.03 1.15
C VAL A 171 -3.18 10.20 0.29
N ALA A 172 -2.56 10.36 -0.89
CA ALA A 172 -2.89 11.46 -1.79
C ALA A 172 -4.33 11.41 -2.34
N VAL A 173 -4.84 10.20 -2.64
CA VAL A 173 -6.17 9.99 -3.24
C VAL A 173 -7.27 9.88 -2.19
N LEU A 174 -6.99 9.17 -1.11
CA LEU A 174 -7.98 8.88 -0.08
C LEU A 174 -7.97 9.93 1.06
N GLY A 175 -6.95 10.76 1.13
CA GLY A 175 -6.66 11.59 2.31
C GLY A 175 -6.22 10.74 3.51
N ASP A 176 -5.96 11.40 4.61
CA ASP A 176 -5.59 10.73 5.87
C ASP A 176 -6.78 10.07 6.59
N GLY A 177 -7.99 10.17 6.05
CA GLY A 177 -9.22 9.65 6.67
C GLY A 177 -9.85 10.60 7.71
N SER A 178 -9.32 11.80 7.90
CA SER A 178 -9.92 12.81 8.79
C SER A 178 -11.25 13.37 8.26
N LEU A 179 -11.46 13.30 6.94
CA LEU A 179 -12.69 13.72 6.29
C LEU A 179 -13.68 12.54 6.18
N PRO A 180 -15.01 12.80 6.23
CA PRO A 180 -16.02 11.78 5.95
C PRO A 180 -15.74 11.14 4.58
N SER A 181 -15.92 9.80 4.49
CA SER A 181 -15.79 9.12 3.20
C SER A 181 -16.75 9.74 2.20
N ALA A 182 -16.23 10.10 1.01
CA ALA A 182 -17.07 10.54 -0.11
C ALA A 182 -18.05 9.43 -0.59
N ASP A 183 -17.79 8.19 -0.17
CA ASP A 183 -18.58 6.99 -0.46
C ASP A 183 -19.71 6.75 0.57
N ALA A 184 -19.92 7.66 1.54
CA ALA A 184 -21.04 7.56 2.46
C ALA A 184 -22.34 7.65 1.65
N ASP A 185 -23.14 6.56 1.66
CA ASP A 185 -24.45 6.57 1.00
C ASP A 185 -25.34 7.67 1.60
N PRO A 186 -25.67 8.73 0.85
CA PRO A 186 -26.51 9.80 1.37
C PRO A 186 -27.94 9.32 1.70
N ALA A 187 -28.33 8.12 1.26
CA ALA A 187 -29.62 7.50 1.54
C ALA A 187 -29.56 6.55 2.75
N ALA A 188 -28.39 6.36 3.38
CA ALA A 188 -28.28 5.53 4.57
C ALA A 188 -29.14 6.12 5.73
N PRO A 189 -29.88 5.30 6.46
CA PRO A 189 -30.68 5.79 7.58
C PRO A 189 -29.78 6.49 8.62
N ALA A 190 -30.17 7.67 9.09
CA ALA A 190 -29.38 8.53 9.98
C ALA A 190 -28.94 7.87 11.31
N HIS A 191 -29.50 6.70 11.66
CA HIS A 191 -29.13 5.94 12.84
C HIS A 191 -28.03 4.87 12.56
N VAL A 192 -27.66 4.66 11.32
CA VAL A 192 -26.53 3.80 10.93
C VAL A 192 -25.37 4.75 10.58
N ALA A 193 -24.51 5.01 11.56
CA ALA A 193 -23.27 5.71 11.27
C ALA A 193 -22.50 4.91 10.21
N PRO A 194 -22.02 5.57 9.12
CA PRO A 194 -21.19 4.87 8.15
C PRO A 194 -19.98 4.27 8.88
N PRO A 195 -19.50 3.09 8.46
CA PRO A 195 -18.31 2.51 9.06
C PRO A 195 -17.18 3.54 9.00
N ARG A 196 -16.61 3.87 10.16
CA ARG A 196 -15.49 4.81 10.23
C ARG A 196 -14.31 4.20 9.49
N ARG A 197 -13.85 4.86 8.44
CA ARG A 197 -12.61 4.48 7.80
C ARG A 197 -11.45 4.84 8.75
N PRO A 198 -10.52 3.91 9.04
CA PRO A 198 -9.34 4.22 9.83
C PRO A 198 -8.56 5.40 9.25
N ARG A 199 -8.00 6.22 10.12
CA ARG A 199 -7.07 7.27 9.71
C ARG A 199 -5.73 6.64 9.34
N ILE A 200 -5.14 7.09 8.22
CA ILE A 200 -3.76 6.77 7.88
C ILE A 200 -2.87 7.75 8.67
N VAL A 201 -2.06 7.22 9.57
CA VAL A 201 -1.28 8.03 10.53
C VAL A 201 0.21 8.08 10.23
N GLY A 202 0.72 7.24 9.31
CA GLY A 202 2.13 7.24 8.92
C GLY A 202 2.41 6.32 7.75
N VAL A 203 3.50 6.56 7.05
CA VAL A 203 3.94 5.77 5.89
C VAL A 203 5.42 5.46 5.97
N VAL A 204 5.77 4.18 5.79
CA VAL A 204 7.12 3.71 5.47
C VAL A 204 7.10 3.24 4.02
N ALA A 205 7.97 3.79 3.18
CA ALA A 205 8.10 3.39 1.78
C ALA A 205 9.55 2.94 1.51
N ASP A 206 9.73 1.61 1.45
CA ASP A 206 11.01 0.97 1.16
C ASP A 206 11.17 0.73 -0.34
N SER A 207 12.28 1.20 -0.91
CA SER A 207 12.65 1.03 -2.32
C SER A 207 11.61 1.59 -3.30
N ALA A 208 10.89 2.65 -2.92
CA ALA A 208 9.90 3.29 -3.76
C ALA A 208 10.54 4.15 -4.85
N ALA A 209 10.08 4.01 -6.09
CA ALA A 209 10.55 4.83 -7.21
C ALA A 209 9.83 6.19 -7.24
N PRO A 210 10.49 7.28 -7.67
CA PRO A 210 9.82 8.58 -7.85
C PRO A 210 8.80 8.56 -8.99
N GLU A 211 9.09 7.81 -10.04
CA GLU A 211 8.30 7.73 -11.26
C GLU A 211 8.22 6.26 -11.71
N LEU A 212 7.08 5.88 -12.29
CA LEU A 212 6.85 4.51 -12.77
C LEU A 212 7.84 4.11 -13.86
N VAL A 213 8.26 5.07 -14.67
CA VAL A 213 9.28 4.87 -15.72
C VAL A 213 10.60 4.35 -15.15
N VAL A 214 11.00 4.78 -13.94
CA VAL A 214 12.24 4.32 -13.28
C VAL A 214 12.16 2.83 -12.98
N ALA A 215 11.10 2.40 -12.31
CA ALA A 215 10.88 1.02 -11.91
C ALA A 215 10.82 0.06 -13.12
N VAL A 216 10.20 0.47 -14.22
CA VAL A 216 10.07 -0.34 -15.44
C VAL A 216 11.32 -0.32 -16.29
N ALA A 217 11.99 0.85 -16.40
CA ALA A 217 13.21 0.97 -17.20
C ALA A 217 14.35 0.08 -16.69
N SER A 218 14.40 -0.22 -15.39
CA SER A 218 15.39 -1.14 -14.81
C SER A 218 15.31 -2.56 -15.40
N ARG A 219 14.13 -2.97 -15.88
CA ARG A 219 13.87 -4.28 -16.50
C ARG A 219 14.13 -4.30 -18.01
N LEU A 220 14.39 -3.15 -18.60
CA LEU A 220 14.69 -3.00 -20.03
C LEU A 220 16.19 -2.83 -20.25
N ARG A 221 16.68 -3.26 -21.44
CA ARG A 221 18.08 -3.15 -21.82
C ARG A 221 18.31 -2.02 -22.83
N GLY A 222 19.52 -1.46 -22.83
CA GLY A 222 19.97 -0.46 -23.79
C GLY A 222 19.74 1.00 -23.35
N PRO A 223 20.32 1.96 -24.11
CA PRO A 223 20.31 3.37 -23.74
C PRO A 223 18.92 4.02 -23.80
N ALA A 224 18.01 3.51 -24.64
CA ALA A 224 16.65 4.01 -24.83
C ALA A 224 15.65 3.48 -23.80
N ARG A 225 16.11 2.76 -22.75
CA ARG A 225 15.22 2.04 -21.81
C ARG A 225 14.15 2.93 -21.15
N ARG A 226 14.48 4.16 -20.72
CA ARG A 226 13.51 5.09 -20.12
C ARG A 226 12.46 5.56 -21.14
N TRP A 227 12.88 5.84 -22.37
CA TRP A 227 11.96 6.18 -23.45
C TRP A 227 11.01 5.02 -23.77
N MET A 228 11.54 3.78 -23.86
CA MET A 228 10.71 2.57 -24.06
C MET A 228 9.72 2.37 -22.90
N ALA A 229 10.15 2.53 -21.65
CA ALA A 229 9.27 2.46 -20.49
C ALA A 229 8.13 3.50 -20.59
N GLY A 230 8.43 4.75 -20.96
CA GLY A 230 7.42 5.77 -21.21
C GLY A 230 6.39 5.36 -22.26
N ARG A 231 6.85 4.76 -23.39
CA ARG A 231 5.95 4.26 -24.43
C ARG A 231 5.05 3.10 -23.96
N LEU A 232 5.54 2.26 -23.03
CA LEU A 232 4.73 1.22 -22.41
C LEU A 232 3.62 1.83 -21.56
N PHE A 233 3.92 2.86 -20.77
CA PHE A 233 2.90 3.57 -19.99
C PHE A 233 1.91 4.33 -20.87
N ASP A 234 2.34 4.94 -21.98
CA ASP A 234 1.41 5.52 -22.96
C ASP A 234 0.44 4.46 -23.53
N ALA A 235 0.93 3.25 -23.76
CA ALA A 235 0.09 2.16 -24.23
C ALA A 235 -0.84 1.63 -23.12
N ALA A 236 -0.35 1.57 -21.87
CA ALA A 236 -1.12 1.20 -20.69
C ALA A 236 -2.26 2.20 -20.43
N ALA A 237 -1.97 3.50 -20.41
CA ALA A 237 -2.94 4.56 -20.22
C ALA A 237 -4.10 4.49 -21.23
N ARG A 238 -3.77 4.26 -22.51
CA ARG A 238 -4.80 4.06 -23.55
C ARG A 238 -5.65 2.80 -23.33
N SER A 239 -5.09 1.76 -22.73
CA SER A 239 -5.80 0.50 -22.46
C SER A 239 -6.70 0.59 -21.23
N LEU A 240 -6.28 1.39 -20.24
CA LEU A 240 -6.97 1.57 -18.97
C LEU A 240 -8.03 2.69 -19.02
N GLY A 241 -7.90 3.61 -19.98
CA GLY A 241 -8.71 4.83 -20.01
C GLY A 241 -8.31 5.88 -18.96
N ALA A 242 -7.21 5.65 -18.24
CA ALA A 242 -6.63 6.55 -17.24
C ALA A 242 -5.10 6.40 -17.23
N ASP A 243 -4.39 7.42 -16.82
CA ASP A 243 -2.92 7.40 -16.80
C ASP A 243 -2.38 7.01 -15.41
N PRO A 244 -1.73 5.84 -15.26
CA PRO A 244 -1.15 5.45 -13.97
C PRO A 244 -0.13 6.47 -13.41
N ARG A 245 0.41 7.33 -14.27
CA ARG A 245 1.37 8.37 -13.86
C ARG A 245 0.75 9.50 -13.06
N ASP A 246 -0.57 9.62 -13.03
CA ASP A 246 -1.25 10.66 -12.25
C ASP A 246 -1.05 10.48 -10.74
N THR A 247 -0.77 9.24 -10.29
CA THR A 247 -0.46 8.87 -8.91
C THR A 247 1.03 8.60 -8.66
N GLU A 248 1.92 9.04 -9.55
CA GLU A 248 3.37 8.87 -9.36
C GLU A 248 3.85 9.51 -8.05
N PRO A 249 4.64 8.79 -7.24
CA PRO A 249 5.09 9.29 -5.94
C PRO A 249 5.69 10.70 -5.97
N ALA A 250 6.55 11.00 -6.94
CA ALA A 250 7.17 12.34 -7.04
C ALA A 250 6.16 13.47 -7.30
N ARG A 251 4.97 13.16 -7.82
CA ARG A 251 3.90 14.14 -8.05
C ARG A 251 3.05 14.38 -6.82
N VAL A 252 2.86 13.32 -6.00
CA VAL A 252 1.84 13.33 -4.94
C VAL A 252 2.41 13.29 -3.53
N ILE A 253 3.69 12.95 -3.35
CA ILE A 253 4.31 12.81 -2.02
C ILE A 253 4.27 14.12 -1.21
N GLY A 254 4.30 15.27 -1.87
CA GLY A 254 4.16 16.58 -1.24
C GLY A 254 2.82 16.78 -0.51
N LEU A 255 1.78 15.99 -0.84
CA LEU A 255 0.47 16.05 -0.20
C LEU A 255 0.47 15.34 1.18
N LEU A 256 1.54 14.63 1.56
CA LEU A 256 1.69 13.95 2.84
C LEU A 256 2.24 14.90 3.93
N GLU A 257 2.01 16.20 3.80
CA GLU A 257 2.47 17.20 4.77
C GLU A 257 1.90 16.92 6.17
N GLY A 258 2.78 16.99 7.19
CA GLY A 258 2.41 16.73 8.58
C GLY A 258 2.28 15.26 8.95
N MET A 259 2.38 14.33 8.00
CA MET A 259 2.34 12.90 8.27
C MET A 259 3.76 12.34 8.53
N PRO A 260 3.97 11.54 9.58
CA PRO A 260 5.20 10.79 9.75
C PRO A 260 5.52 9.93 8.51
N LEU A 261 6.66 10.19 7.88
CA LEU A 261 7.07 9.57 6.61
C LEU A 261 8.53 9.14 6.67
N LEU A 262 8.79 7.86 6.39
CA LEU A 262 10.13 7.29 6.27
C LEU A 262 10.31 6.71 4.86
N LEU A 263 11.28 7.23 4.13
CA LEU A 263 11.79 6.61 2.91
C LEU A 263 13.02 5.78 3.25
N ILE A 264 13.04 4.52 2.79
CA ILE A 264 14.19 3.62 2.91
C ILE A 264 14.69 3.30 1.51
N SER A 265 15.99 3.40 1.29
CA SER A 265 16.60 3.17 -0.02
C SER A 265 17.91 2.41 0.11
N GLY A 266 18.11 1.41 -0.73
CA GLY A 266 19.40 0.73 -0.82
C GLY A 266 20.41 1.54 -1.63
N GLU A 267 21.64 1.65 -1.12
CA GLU A 267 22.72 2.35 -1.83
C GLU A 267 23.09 1.64 -3.15
N ALA A 268 23.06 0.30 -3.14
CA ALA A 268 23.37 -0.56 -4.29
C ALA A 268 22.13 -0.93 -5.13
N ASP A 269 20.97 -0.29 -4.90
CA ASP A 269 19.74 -0.57 -5.64
C ASP A 269 19.89 -0.18 -7.12
N THR A 270 19.84 -1.16 -8.02
CA THR A 270 19.89 -0.96 -9.47
C THR A 270 18.51 -0.84 -10.11
N THR A 271 17.45 -1.18 -9.38
CA THR A 271 16.05 -1.02 -9.81
C THR A 271 15.59 0.43 -9.61
N VAL A 272 15.85 0.97 -8.43
CA VAL A 272 15.63 2.37 -8.08
C VAL A 272 16.99 2.99 -7.68
N PRO A 273 17.77 3.47 -8.64
CA PRO A 273 19.09 4.05 -8.35
C PRO A 273 19.00 5.15 -7.31
N ILE A 274 20.01 5.24 -6.45
CA ILE A 274 20.03 6.20 -5.32
C ILE A 274 19.81 7.66 -5.74
N ALA A 275 20.20 8.02 -6.96
CA ALA A 275 19.92 9.35 -7.51
C ALA A 275 18.41 9.59 -7.71
N ASP A 276 17.68 8.56 -8.14
CA ASP A 276 16.22 8.61 -8.29
C ASP A 276 15.53 8.60 -6.91
N ALA A 277 16.02 7.80 -5.95
CA ALA A 277 15.51 7.80 -4.58
C ALA A 277 15.67 9.18 -3.90
N ARG A 278 16.82 9.84 -4.10
CA ARG A 278 17.04 11.23 -3.62
C ARG A 278 16.10 12.25 -4.27
N ARG A 279 15.69 12.04 -5.54
CA ARG A 279 14.67 12.89 -6.19
C ARG A 279 13.31 12.74 -5.54
N LEU A 280 12.92 11.51 -5.15
CA LEU A 280 11.69 11.29 -4.40
C LEU A 280 11.74 12.00 -3.04
N ALA A 281 12.84 11.83 -2.31
CA ALA A 281 13.03 12.50 -1.02
C ALA A 281 13.01 14.03 -1.14
N ALA A 282 13.57 14.60 -2.22
CA ALA A 282 13.53 16.03 -2.47
C ALA A 282 12.14 16.58 -2.83
N ALA A 283 11.22 15.74 -3.30
CA ALA A 283 9.83 16.10 -3.58
C ALA A 283 8.90 15.95 -2.35
N ALA A 284 9.40 15.36 -1.28
CA ALA A 284 8.63 15.12 -0.07
C ALA A 284 8.52 16.39 0.79
N PRO A 285 7.49 16.47 1.67
CA PRO A 285 7.32 17.60 2.56
C PRO A 285 8.44 17.66 3.63
N PRO A 286 8.62 18.80 4.31
CA PRO A 286 9.52 18.91 5.46
C PRO A 286 9.17 17.88 6.55
N GLY A 287 10.21 17.35 7.22
CA GLY A 287 10.03 16.35 8.29
C GLY A 287 10.11 14.89 7.83
N LEU A 288 10.29 14.66 6.51
CA LEU A 288 10.64 13.34 5.99
C LEU A 288 11.95 12.83 6.61
N GLU A 289 11.96 11.55 7.00
CA GLU A 289 13.18 10.79 7.28
C GLU A 289 13.55 9.98 6.02
N HIS A 290 14.77 10.17 5.49
CA HIS A 290 15.28 9.36 4.38
C HIS A 290 16.53 8.61 4.83
N TRP A 291 16.38 7.29 4.95
CA TRP A 291 17.47 6.40 5.34
C TRP A 291 18.03 5.67 4.11
N ILE A 292 19.31 5.87 3.84
CA ILE A 292 20.05 5.17 2.78
C ILE A 292 20.88 4.07 3.44
N VAL A 293 20.59 2.81 3.08
CA VAL A 293 21.23 1.63 3.65
C VAL A 293 22.48 1.29 2.83
N PRO A 294 23.68 1.38 3.42
CA PRO A 294 24.92 1.09 2.69
C PRO A 294 24.95 -0.34 2.16
N GLY A 295 25.28 -0.51 0.89
CA GLY A 295 25.41 -1.81 0.24
C GLY A 295 24.12 -2.58 0.01
N ALA A 296 22.96 -2.10 0.45
CA ALA A 296 21.69 -2.77 0.23
C ALA A 296 21.24 -2.66 -1.23
N GLU A 297 20.78 -3.77 -1.78
CA GLU A 297 20.11 -3.86 -3.07
C GLU A 297 18.62 -3.55 -2.95
N HIS A 298 17.87 -3.68 -4.07
CA HIS A 298 16.42 -3.46 -4.11
C HIS A 298 15.67 -4.35 -3.11
N ARG A 299 14.91 -3.75 -2.18
CA ARG A 299 14.16 -4.45 -1.11
C ARG A 299 15.06 -5.31 -0.20
N ALA A 300 16.33 -4.97 -0.09
CA ALA A 300 17.27 -5.71 0.74
C ALA A 300 17.66 -4.96 2.03
N ALA A 301 17.06 -3.81 2.31
CA ALA A 301 17.40 -2.97 3.46
C ALA A 301 17.29 -3.74 4.79
N HIS A 302 16.18 -4.44 5.02
CA HIS A 302 15.97 -5.25 6.22
C HIS A 302 17.01 -6.37 6.35
N ARG A 303 17.28 -7.10 5.26
CA ARG A 303 18.28 -8.20 5.29
C ARG A 303 19.72 -7.71 5.44
N THR A 304 20.00 -6.47 5.00
CA THR A 304 21.34 -5.86 5.09
C THR A 304 21.62 -5.33 6.49
N ASP A 305 20.65 -4.67 7.11
CA ASP A 305 20.74 -4.13 8.48
C ASP A 305 19.41 -4.34 9.21
N PRO A 306 19.15 -5.57 9.71
CA PRO A 306 17.89 -5.89 10.38
C PRO A 306 17.62 -4.98 11.58
N ALA A 307 18.60 -4.82 12.46
CA ALA A 307 18.44 -4.05 13.70
C ALA A 307 18.16 -2.55 13.39
N GLY A 308 18.91 -1.96 12.46
CA GLY A 308 18.70 -0.58 12.03
C GLY A 308 17.34 -0.40 11.35
N TYR A 309 16.88 -1.37 10.56
CA TYR A 309 15.59 -1.35 9.90
C TYR A 309 14.43 -1.43 10.90
N GLU A 310 14.44 -2.43 11.75
CA GLU A 310 13.40 -2.67 12.75
C GLU A 310 13.27 -1.51 13.73
N SER A 311 14.40 -0.97 14.20
CA SER A 311 14.43 0.19 15.10
C SER A 311 13.77 1.41 14.44
N ARG A 312 14.18 1.80 13.21
CA ARG A 312 13.64 2.99 12.54
C ARG A 312 12.17 2.86 12.19
N VAL A 313 11.76 1.69 11.70
CA VAL A 313 10.37 1.43 11.36
C VAL A 313 9.51 1.46 12.63
N THR A 314 9.92 0.77 13.69
CA THR A 314 9.21 0.76 14.98
C THR A 314 9.10 2.17 15.58
N ASP A 315 10.17 2.95 15.56
CA ASP A 315 10.19 4.33 16.07
C ASP A 315 9.21 5.23 15.28
N LEU A 316 9.18 5.10 13.95
CA LEU A 316 8.21 5.83 13.13
C LEU A 316 6.78 5.39 13.47
N LEU A 317 6.50 4.09 13.55
CA LEU A 317 5.17 3.56 13.86
C LEU A 317 4.68 4.07 15.21
N ARG A 318 5.54 4.00 16.24
CA ARG A 318 5.20 4.50 17.59
C ARG A 318 4.89 6.01 17.60
N ARG A 319 5.70 6.83 16.90
CA ARG A 319 5.43 8.27 16.75
C ARG A 319 4.14 8.53 15.98
N ALA A 320 3.90 7.79 14.88
CA ALA A 320 2.72 7.95 14.06
C ALA A 320 1.43 7.64 14.84
N PHE A 321 1.42 6.53 15.56
CA PHE A 321 0.28 6.17 16.41
C PHE A 321 0.07 7.16 17.55
N ALA A 322 1.13 7.61 18.23
CA ALA A 322 1.03 8.62 19.27
C ALA A 322 0.41 9.93 18.75
N ALA A 323 0.92 10.47 17.64
CA ALA A 323 0.36 11.66 17.00
C ALA A 323 -1.09 11.43 16.52
N GLY A 324 -1.41 10.23 16.01
CA GLY A 324 -2.77 9.87 15.63
C GLY A 324 -3.75 9.84 16.81
N ARG A 325 -3.31 9.42 17.99
CA ARG A 325 -4.13 9.46 19.24
C ARG A 325 -4.41 10.89 19.69
N GLU A 326 -3.42 11.76 19.66
CA GLU A 326 -3.54 13.17 20.06
C GLU A 326 -4.49 13.96 19.15
N ALA A 327 -4.45 13.69 17.83
CA ALA A 327 -5.28 14.37 16.85
C ALA A 327 -6.77 13.94 16.86
N SER A 328 -7.11 12.84 17.51
CA SER A 328 -8.48 12.36 17.66
C SER A 328 -8.71 11.97 19.13
N PRO A 329 -9.04 12.91 20.04
CA PRO A 329 -9.53 12.52 21.34
C PRO A 329 -10.77 11.66 21.12
N ILE A 330 -10.71 10.38 21.49
CA ILE A 330 -11.88 9.50 21.53
C ILE A 330 -12.86 10.21 22.44
N ILE A 331 -14.00 10.66 21.90
CA ILE A 331 -15.14 11.03 22.72
C ILE A 331 -15.54 9.72 23.40
N ALA A 332 -15.09 9.52 24.63
CA ALA A 332 -15.49 8.39 25.45
C ALA A 332 -17.01 8.32 25.39
N ALA A 333 -17.54 7.17 24.97
CA ALA A 333 -18.98 6.95 25.00
C ALA A 333 -19.46 7.33 26.42
N PRO A 334 -20.51 8.14 26.56
CA PRO A 334 -21.01 8.50 27.89
C PRO A 334 -21.25 7.21 28.65
N GLU A 335 -20.63 7.04 29.81
CA GLU A 335 -20.90 5.93 30.72
C GLU A 335 -22.41 5.82 30.82
N ARG A 336 -22.96 4.70 30.40
CA ARG A 336 -24.40 4.43 30.63
C ARG A 336 -24.57 4.46 32.12
N GLY A 337 -25.17 5.55 32.59
CA GLY A 337 -25.49 5.75 34.01
C GLY A 337 -26.14 4.47 34.51
N ARG A 338 -25.56 3.91 35.56
CA ARG A 338 -26.18 2.81 36.32
C ARG A 338 -27.53 3.36 36.75
N GLY A 339 -28.60 2.90 36.11
CA GLY A 339 -29.97 3.26 36.47
C GLY A 339 -30.16 3.05 37.95
N GLY A 340 -30.51 4.12 38.62
CA GLY A 340 -30.88 4.10 40.03
C GLY A 340 -31.96 3.05 40.24
N GLY A 341 -31.70 2.15 41.17
CA GLY A 341 -32.62 1.15 41.59
C GLY A 341 -33.91 1.82 42.05
N HIS A 342 -35.01 1.49 41.40
CA HIS A 342 -36.36 1.76 41.88
C HIS A 342 -36.65 0.72 42.93
N ASP A 343 -36.69 1.12 44.19
CA ASP A 343 -37.13 0.30 45.31
C ASP A 343 -38.66 0.26 45.31
N PRO A 344 -39.28 -0.93 45.17
CA PRO A 344 -40.72 -1.09 45.26
C PRO A 344 -41.09 -1.63 46.62
N ALA A 345 -41.15 -0.75 47.65
CA ALA A 345 -41.81 -1.11 48.88
C ALA A 345 -42.33 0.12 49.63
N SER A 346 -43.61 0.42 49.40
CA SER A 346 -44.43 1.05 50.44
C SER A 346 -45.84 0.52 50.31
N PRO A 347 -46.43 -0.04 51.39
CA PRO A 347 -47.77 -0.58 51.37
C PRO A 347 -48.82 0.52 51.47
N LEU A 348 -49.90 0.33 50.74
CA LEU A 348 -51.13 1.11 50.91
C LEU A 348 -51.79 0.64 52.22
N GLU A 349 -51.95 1.60 53.18
CA GLU A 349 -52.96 1.54 54.24
C GLU A 349 -54.11 2.49 53.88
N ASP A 350 -55.33 1.95 54.00
CA ASP A 350 -56.70 2.50 54.02
C ASP A 350 -57.24 3.14 52.73
#